data_4dc7b2bd7f44bfe0ab51394cc93a2b42
#
_entry.id   4dc7b2bd7f44bfe0ab51394cc93a2b42
#
_cell.length_a   1.000
_cell.length_b   1.000
_cell.length_c   1.000
_cell.angle_alpha   90.00
_cell.angle_beta   90.00
_cell.angle_gamma   90.00
#
_symmetry.space_group_name_H-M   'P 1'
#
loop_
_entity.id
_entity.type
_entity.pdbx_description
1 polymer ?
#
loop_
_entity_poly.entity_id
_entity_poly.type
_entity_poly.pdbx_seq_one_letter_code
_entity_poly.pdbx_strand_id
1 'polypeptide(L)'
;PSDSGSLGSVSSTFFIKKYPVTNSEYVEFLNSIYTSYTIDKKVNLWISEMSNSTNLQERGGIVRSGSFGSYSYSVIANMGNKPVNYIDWFCAARYINWLHNGKPTGGSPGPSVTEDGVYTLDNYITSESTPNSKPLANNYNSFWLPRENEWYKSAYYSPIKAGYWNYATQSD
;
A
#
# COMPACT_ATOMS: atom_id res chain seq x y z
N PRO A 1 18.52 -14.91 12.18
CA PRO A 1 17.92 -14.26 13.34
C PRO A 1 17.47 -15.33 14.33
N SER A 2 18.36 -15.65 15.26
CA SER A 2 18.15 -16.71 16.27
C SER A 2 17.25 -16.31 17.42
N ASP A 3 16.57 -15.16 17.32
CA ASP A 3 15.84 -14.57 18.44
C ASP A 3 14.37 -14.33 18.15
N SER A 4 13.81 -15.14 17.30
CA SER A 4 12.46 -14.97 16.83
C SER A 4 11.43 -15.90 17.52
N GLY A 5 11.59 -16.15 18.79
CA GLY A 5 10.67 -17.04 19.54
C GLY A 5 9.18 -16.68 19.44
N SER A 6 8.83 -15.57 18.77
CA SER A 6 7.46 -15.15 18.51
C SER A 6 7.19 -14.65 17.09
N LEU A 7 8.22 -14.36 16.26
CA LEU A 7 8.01 -13.84 14.90
C LEU A 7 7.44 -14.93 13.98
N GLY A 8 6.48 -14.52 13.15
CA GLY A 8 5.80 -15.43 12.22
C GLY A 8 4.68 -16.25 12.84
N SER A 9 4.38 -16.09 14.12
CA SER A 9 3.24 -16.75 14.76
C SER A 9 1.93 -16.07 14.30
N VAL A 10 1.16 -16.76 13.44
CA VAL A 10 -0.15 -16.32 12.96
C VAL A 10 -1.14 -17.44 13.15
N SER A 11 -2.17 -17.19 13.94
CA SER A 11 -3.17 -18.19 14.34
C SER A 11 -4.27 -18.43 13.33
N SER A 12 -4.45 -17.52 12.36
CA SER A 12 -5.50 -17.60 11.35
C SER A 12 -4.93 -17.68 9.94
N THR A 13 -5.67 -18.30 9.04
CA THR A 13 -5.35 -18.32 7.60
C THR A 13 -5.54 -16.94 7.03
N PHE A 14 -4.61 -16.50 6.20
CA PHE A 14 -4.67 -15.25 5.44
C PHE A 14 -4.09 -15.46 4.04
N PHE A 15 -4.47 -14.56 3.13
CA PHE A 15 -3.89 -14.52 1.79
C PHE A 15 -3.02 -13.27 1.68
N ILE A 16 -1.88 -13.41 1.03
CA ILE A 16 -0.99 -12.30 0.77
C ILE A 16 -0.75 -12.19 -0.73
N LYS A 17 -0.67 -10.97 -1.23
CA LYS A 17 -0.33 -10.72 -2.62
C LYS A 17 1.12 -11.17 -2.88
N LYS A 18 1.33 -11.93 -3.95
CA LYS A 18 2.66 -12.47 -4.31
C LYS A 18 3.70 -11.37 -4.58
N TYR A 19 3.26 -10.27 -5.15
CA TYR A 19 4.12 -9.14 -5.51
C TYR A 19 3.67 -7.87 -4.79
N PRO A 20 4.59 -6.93 -4.52
CA PRO A 20 4.23 -5.60 -4.03
C PRO A 20 3.21 -4.91 -4.96
N VAL A 21 2.53 -3.90 -4.44
CA VAL A 21 1.68 -3.01 -5.26
C VAL A 21 2.55 -2.36 -6.33
N THR A 22 2.10 -2.43 -7.57
CA THR A 22 2.83 -1.93 -8.73
C THR A 22 2.49 -0.46 -9.02
N ASN A 23 3.34 0.21 -9.81
CA ASN A 23 3.05 1.55 -10.29
C ASN A 23 1.74 1.62 -11.08
N SER A 24 1.44 0.61 -11.92
CA SER A 24 0.19 0.56 -12.68
C SER A 24 -1.04 0.52 -11.77
N GLU A 25 -1.02 -0.30 -10.73
CA GLU A 25 -2.11 -0.41 -9.77
C GLU A 25 -2.29 0.88 -8.95
N TYR A 26 -1.19 1.52 -8.59
CA TYR A 26 -1.25 2.77 -7.85
C TYR A 26 -1.70 3.95 -8.74
N VAL A 27 -1.36 3.95 -10.02
CA VAL A 27 -1.89 4.92 -11.01
C VAL A 27 -3.39 4.76 -11.20
N GLU A 28 -3.92 3.52 -11.23
CA GLU A 28 -5.37 3.27 -11.23
C GLU A 28 -6.05 3.96 -10.02
N PHE A 29 -5.49 3.78 -8.83
CA PHE A 29 -5.96 4.43 -7.61
C PHE A 29 -5.92 5.96 -7.71
N LEU A 30 -4.79 6.54 -8.09
CA LEU A 30 -4.63 7.99 -8.21
C LEU A 30 -5.65 8.59 -9.18
N ASN A 31 -5.82 7.99 -10.35
CA ASN A 31 -6.76 8.48 -11.36
C ASN A 31 -8.24 8.28 -10.94
N SER A 32 -8.53 7.29 -10.10
CA SER A 32 -9.88 7.05 -9.61
C SER A 32 -10.38 8.12 -8.66
N ILE A 33 -9.49 8.71 -7.87
CA ILE A 33 -9.87 9.64 -6.79
C ILE A 33 -9.53 11.09 -7.10
N TYR A 34 -8.63 11.35 -8.04
CA TYR A 34 -8.03 12.68 -8.20
C TYR A 34 -8.78 13.65 -9.12
N THR A 35 -9.80 13.20 -9.83
CA THR A 35 -10.55 14.06 -10.76
C THR A 35 -11.40 15.14 -10.07
N SER A 36 -11.59 15.05 -8.75
CA SER A 36 -12.39 16.01 -7.99
C SER A 36 -11.78 16.41 -6.64
N TYR A 37 -10.50 16.10 -6.42
CA TYR A 37 -9.88 16.27 -5.11
C TYR A 37 -9.28 17.65 -4.93
N THR A 38 -9.98 18.52 -4.25
CA THR A 38 -9.43 19.62 -3.48
C THR A 38 -8.86 19.07 -2.18
N ILE A 39 -7.71 18.43 -2.22
CA ILE A 39 -7.02 18.16 -0.96
C ILE A 39 -6.61 19.49 -0.36
N ASP A 40 -7.11 19.75 0.83
CA ASP A 40 -6.34 20.50 1.79
C ASP A 40 -4.90 19.93 1.76
N LYS A 41 -3.90 20.78 1.65
CA LYS A 41 -2.48 20.53 1.31
C LYS A 41 -1.75 19.45 2.14
N LYS A 42 -2.47 18.58 2.79
CA LYS A 42 -2.02 17.71 3.87
C LYS A 42 -1.84 16.25 3.46
N VAL A 43 -2.49 15.75 2.41
CA VAL A 43 -2.36 14.35 2.00
C VAL A 43 -1.74 14.27 0.61
N ASN A 44 -0.46 14.05 0.54
CA ASN A 44 0.26 13.88 -0.72
C ASN A 44 0.29 12.41 -1.13
N LEU A 45 -0.75 11.96 -1.84
CA LEU A 45 -0.76 10.61 -2.43
C LEU A 45 0.25 10.46 -3.57
N TRP A 46 0.70 11.56 -4.13
CA TRP A 46 1.76 11.62 -5.14
C TRP A 46 2.73 12.76 -4.80
N ILE A 47 4.01 12.49 -4.87
CA ILE A 47 5.09 13.48 -4.69
C ILE A 47 6.00 13.50 -5.92
N SER A 48 6.73 14.59 -6.11
CA SER A 48 7.57 14.82 -7.30
C SER A 48 8.62 13.74 -7.52
N GLU A 49 9.11 13.15 -6.46
CA GLU A 49 10.09 12.06 -6.46
C GLU A 49 9.57 10.81 -7.16
N MET A 50 8.24 10.60 -7.19
CA MET A 50 7.64 9.51 -7.95
C MET A 50 7.84 9.64 -9.45
N SER A 51 8.13 10.84 -9.97
CA SER A 51 8.43 11.07 -11.39
C SER A 51 9.91 10.89 -11.74
N ASN A 52 10.78 10.72 -10.75
CA ASN A 52 12.21 10.61 -10.97
C ASN A 52 12.62 9.18 -11.31
N SER A 53 13.10 8.96 -12.52
CA SER A 53 13.57 7.65 -12.99
C SER A 53 14.86 7.73 -13.81
N THR A 54 15.58 8.86 -13.72
CA THR A 54 16.69 9.18 -14.63
C THR A 54 18.00 8.52 -14.26
N ASN A 55 18.12 8.00 -13.04
CA ASN A 55 19.33 7.28 -12.60
C ASN A 55 18.98 6.07 -11.72
N LEU A 56 19.98 5.22 -11.44
CA LEU A 56 19.81 3.98 -10.67
C LEU A 56 19.37 4.20 -9.20
N GLN A 57 19.46 5.42 -8.69
CA GLN A 57 19.08 5.78 -7.34
C GLN A 57 17.66 6.35 -7.28
N GLU A 58 17.16 6.85 -8.41
CA GLU A 58 15.81 7.40 -8.53
C GLU A 58 14.88 6.28 -9.03
N ARG A 59 13.94 5.92 -8.18
CA ARG A 59 13.07 4.75 -8.39
C ARG A 59 11.62 5.14 -8.55
N GLY A 60 11.37 6.31 -9.08
CA GLY A 60 10.04 6.76 -9.45
C GLY A 60 9.48 5.96 -10.61
N GLY A 61 8.18 5.94 -10.74
CA GLY A 61 7.50 5.20 -11.80
C GLY A 61 6.22 5.86 -12.28
N ILE A 62 5.87 7.05 -11.72
CA ILE A 62 4.56 7.68 -11.95
C ILE A 62 4.73 9.16 -12.26
N VAL A 63 4.33 9.57 -13.44
CA VAL A 63 4.29 10.99 -13.87
C VAL A 63 2.91 11.56 -13.59
N ARG A 64 2.87 12.79 -13.10
CA ARG A 64 1.67 13.63 -13.01
C ARG A 64 1.67 14.67 -14.08
N SER A 65 0.54 14.88 -14.74
CA SER A 65 0.29 15.90 -15.76
C SER A 65 -0.94 16.73 -15.41
N GLY A 66 -1.10 17.89 -16.05
CA GLY A 66 -2.24 18.79 -15.82
C GLY A 66 -2.01 19.77 -14.70
N SER A 67 -3.10 20.38 -14.22
CA SER A 67 -3.13 21.42 -13.20
C SER A 67 -3.95 20.97 -11.99
N PHE A 68 -3.85 21.71 -10.92
CA PHE A 68 -4.66 21.48 -9.73
C PHE A 68 -6.16 21.39 -10.07
N GLY A 69 -6.81 20.33 -9.59
CA GLY A 69 -8.21 20.01 -9.89
C GLY A 69 -8.43 19.21 -11.19
N SER A 70 -7.38 19.02 -12.02
CA SER A 70 -7.46 18.25 -13.26
C SER A 70 -6.19 17.44 -13.55
N TYR A 71 -5.58 16.93 -12.48
CA TYR A 71 -4.41 16.07 -12.61
C TYR A 71 -4.76 14.73 -13.26
N SER A 72 -3.82 14.23 -14.04
CA SER A 72 -3.80 12.87 -14.54
C SER A 72 -2.45 12.21 -14.24
N TYR A 73 -2.46 10.92 -14.04
CA TYR A 73 -1.29 10.14 -13.68
C TYR A 73 -1.04 9.06 -14.73
N SER A 74 0.20 8.88 -15.09
CA SER A 74 0.62 7.84 -16.03
C SER A 74 1.89 7.15 -15.55
N VAL A 75 2.05 5.91 -15.97
CA VAL A 75 3.24 5.13 -15.65
C VAL A 75 4.39 5.53 -16.58
N ILE A 76 5.58 5.68 -16.04
CA ILE A 76 6.81 5.83 -16.82
C ILE A 76 7.06 4.54 -17.61
N ALA A 77 7.56 4.65 -18.83
CA ALA A 77 7.84 3.53 -19.71
C ALA A 77 8.66 2.43 -18.97
N ASN A 78 8.23 1.19 -19.08
CA ASN A 78 8.84 0.00 -18.43
C ASN A 78 8.75 -0.04 -16.90
N MET A 79 8.08 0.91 -16.24
CA MET A 79 7.93 0.96 -14.78
C MET A 79 6.60 0.38 -14.28
N GLY A 80 5.68 -0.02 -15.15
CA GLY A 80 4.33 -0.45 -14.78
C GLY A 80 4.29 -1.60 -13.78
N ASN A 81 5.08 -2.64 -14.01
CA ASN A 81 5.15 -3.81 -13.16
C ASN A 81 6.19 -3.70 -12.03
N LYS A 82 6.82 -2.56 -11.87
CA LYS A 82 7.74 -2.32 -10.77
C LYS A 82 6.95 -1.89 -9.52
N PRO A 83 7.46 -2.21 -8.32
CA PRO A 83 6.83 -1.73 -7.08
C PRO A 83 6.72 -0.22 -7.06
N VAL A 84 5.60 0.28 -6.56
CA VAL A 84 5.44 1.71 -6.28
C VAL A 84 6.37 2.10 -5.12
N ASN A 85 7.04 3.24 -5.26
CA ASN A 85 7.94 3.81 -4.26
C ASN A 85 7.43 5.17 -3.77
N TYR A 86 8.07 5.69 -2.73
CA TYR A 86 7.75 7.00 -2.11
C TYR A 86 6.33 7.03 -1.51
N ILE A 87 5.93 5.90 -0.93
CA ILE A 87 4.64 5.70 -0.26
C ILE A 87 4.90 5.64 1.24
N ASP A 88 4.25 6.51 1.99
CA ASP A 88 4.17 6.40 3.44
C ASP A 88 3.05 5.45 3.88
N TRP A 89 2.97 5.19 5.18
CA TRP A 89 1.95 4.30 5.74
C TRP A 89 0.53 4.81 5.49
N PHE A 90 0.29 6.12 5.58
CA PHE A 90 -1.03 6.72 5.38
C PHE A 90 -1.48 6.64 3.92
N CYS A 91 -0.56 6.79 2.98
CA CYS A 91 -0.84 6.58 1.56
C CYS A 91 -1.19 5.11 1.28
N ALA A 92 -0.45 4.17 1.89
CA ALA A 92 -0.73 2.75 1.77
C ALA A 92 -2.09 2.38 2.41
N ALA A 93 -2.41 2.92 3.59
CA ALA A 93 -3.69 2.70 4.25
C ALA A 93 -4.88 3.23 3.42
N ARG A 94 -4.74 4.40 2.77
CA ARG A 94 -5.76 4.94 1.86
C ARG A 94 -5.94 4.08 0.62
N TYR A 95 -4.88 3.57 0.06
CA TYR A 95 -4.96 2.61 -1.04
C TYR A 95 -5.73 1.34 -0.62
N ILE A 96 -5.46 0.81 0.56
CA ILE A 96 -6.17 -0.34 1.11
C ILE A 96 -7.65 -0.05 1.36
N ASN A 97 -8.00 1.11 1.93
CA ASN A 97 -9.39 1.52 2.10
C ASN A 97 -10.13 1.62 0.75
N TRP A 98 -9.49 2.21 -0.25
CA TRP A 98 -10.04 2.29 -1.60
C TRP A 98 -10.31 0.89 -2.20
N LEU A 99 -9.38 -0.06 -2.04
CA LEU A 99 -9.60 -1.45 -2.45
C LEU A 99 -10.78 -2.08 -1.69
N HIS A 100 -10.82 -1.90 -0.37
CA HIS A 100 -11.86 -2.44 0.49
C HIS A 100 -13.25 -1.89 0.13
N ASN A 101 -13.32 -0.62 -0.20
CA ASN A 101 -14.55 0.07 -0.60
C ASN A 101 -14.96 -0.23 -2.06
N GLY A 102 -14.31 -1.17 -2.74
CA GLY A 102 -14.68 -1.63 -4.07
C GLY A 102 -14.16 -0.75 -5.21
N LYS A 103 -13.05 -0.05 -5.00
CA LYS A 103 -12.40 0.82 -6.00
C LYS A 103 -13.33 1.91 -6.54
N PRO A 104 -13.96 2.73 -5.71
CA PRO A 104 -14.84 3.79 -6.18
C PRO A 104 -14.11 4.75 -7.11
N THR A 105 -14.81 5.23 -8.14
CA THR A 105 -14.30 6.17 -9.15
C THR A 105 -15.07 7.49 -9.10
N GLY A 106 -14.37 8.60 -9.37
CA GLY A 106 -15.01 9.93 -9.45
C GLY A 106 -15.42 10.52 -8.10
N GLY A 107 -15.05 9.90 -7.00
CA GLY A 107 -15.32 10.39 -5.66
C GLY A 107 -14.20 11.27 -5.12
N SER A 108 -14.55 12.32 -4.38
CA SER A 108 -13.58 12.97 -3.50
C SER A 108 -13.20 11.99 -2.38
N PRO A 109 -11.94 11.95 -1.96
CA PRO A 109 -11.57 11.21 -0.77
C PRO A 109 -12.44 11.63 0.41
N GLY A 110 -12.98 10.62 1.08
CA GLY A 110 -13.91 10.77 2.18
C GLY A 110 -14.15 9.41 2.82
N PRO A 111 -15.05 9.32 3.79
CA PRO A 111 -15.29 8.09 4.55
C PRO A 111 -15.53 6.86 3.65
N SER A 112 -16.31 7.00 2.59
CA SER A 112 -16.64 5.89 1.70
C SER A 112 -15.61 5.59 0.62
N VAL A 113 -14.50 6.31 0.57
CA VAL A 113 -13.47 6.16 -0.47
C VAL A 113 -12.12 5.79 0.13
N THR A 114 -11.52 6.69 0.91
CA THR A 114 -10.14 6.51 1.41
C THR A 114 -9.97 6.70 2.91
N GLU A 115 -10.87 7.46 3.57
CA GLU A 115 -10.67 7.87 4.96
C GLU A 115 -11.26 6.89 5.97
N ASP A 116 -12.22 6.06 5.54
CA ASP A 116 -12.78 4.98 6.35
C ASP A 116 -12.91 3.68 5.52
N GLY A 117 -12.81 2.56 6.20
CA GLY A 117 -12.83 1.23 5.60
C GLY A 117 -12.21 0.24 6.56
N VAL A 118 -11.10 -0.36 6.18
CA VAL A 118 -10.29 -1.18 7.09
C VAL A 118 -9.56 -0.30 8.11
N TYR A 119 -9.22 0.92 7.71
CA TYR A 119 -8.55 1.92 8.54
C TYR A 119 -9.43 3.15 8.65
N THR A 120 -9.65 3.64 9.86
CA THR A 120 -10.28 4.94 10.11
C THR A 120 -9.17 5.98 10.20
N LEU A 121 -9.04 6.83 9.18
CA LEU A 121 -7.93 7.76 9.04
C LEU A 121 -8.30 9.20 9.45
N ASP A 122 -9.57 9.56 9.35
CA ASP A 122 -10.13 10.81 9.88
C ASP A 122 -9.35 12.08 9.47
N ASN A 123 -8.87 12.11 8.23
CA ASN A 123 -7.94 13.12 7.71
C ASN A 123 -6.59 13.21 8.46
N TYR A 124 -6.21 12.19 9.20
CA TYR A 124 -4.92 12.13 9.86
C TYR A 124 -3.77 12.13 8.86
N ILE A 125 -2.81 12.99 9.16
CA ILE A 125 -1.68 13.29 8.26
C ILE A 125 -0.37 12.89 8.87
N THR A 126 -0.32 12.77 10.18
CA THR A 126 0.90 12.55 10.93
C THR A 126 0.81 11.33 11.84
N SER A 127 1.96 10.74 12.07
CA SER A 127 2.20 9.53 12.85
C SER A 127 1.84 9.59 14.34
N GLU A 128 1.25 10.67 14.82
CA GLU A 128 1.00 10.85 16.26
C GLU A 128 -0.30 10.21 16.75
N SER A 129 -1.15 9.76 15.86
CA SER A 129 -2.36 9.03 16.20
C SER A 129 -2.36 7.69 15.48
N THR A 130 -2.19 6.63 16.22
CA THR A 130 -2.38 5.26 15.73
C THR A 130 -3.81 5.11 15.26
N PRO A 131 -4.06 4.88 13.97
CA PRO A 131 -5.40 4.60 13.50
C PRO A 131 -5.93 3.37 14.23
N ASN A 132 -7.08 3.50 14.88
CA ASN A 132 -7.77 2.36 15.47
C ASN A 132 -8.30 1.48 14.36
N SER A 133 -7.51 0.51 13.96
CA SER A 133 -7.95 -0.38 12.91
C SER A 133 -7.47 -1.77 13.18
N LYS A 134 -8.43 -2.63 13.40
CA LYS A 134 -8.19 -4.06 13.35
C LYS A 134 -9.05 -4.62 12.24
N PRO A 135 -8.48 -5.05 11.13
CA PRO A 135 -9.21 -5.98 10.29
C PRO A 135 -9.60 -7.14 11.17
N LEU A 136 -10.89 -7.43 11.25
CA LEU A 136 -11.35 -8.64 11.93
C LEU A 136 -10.73 -9.81 11.17
N ALA A 137 -9.96 -10.62 11.85
CA ALA A 137 -9.17 -11.71 11.28
C ALA A 137 -9.98 -12.75 10.46
N ASN A 138 -11.29 -12.65 10.44
CA ASN A 138 -12.21 -13.61 9.83
C ASN A 138 -13.00 -13.04 8.64
N ASN A 139 -12.72 -11.83 8.19
CA ASN A 139 -13.40 -11.28 7.03
C ASN A 139 -12.54 -11.48 5.79
N TYR A 140 -12.70 -12.61 5.10
CA TYR A 140 -11.98 -12.96 3.87
C TYR A 140 -12.15 -11.97 2.71
N ASN A 141 -13.07 -11.02 2.85
CA ASN A 141 -13.32 -9.98 1.86
C ASN A 141 -12.64 -8.64 2.21
N SER A 142 -11.80 -8.61 3.24
CA SER A 142 -11.11 -7.39 3.66
C SER A 142 -9.66 -7.41 3.20
N PHE A 143 -9.19 -6.25 2.73
CA PHE A 143 -7.78 -5.99 2.44
C PHE A 143 -7.16 -5.29 3.65
N TRP A 144 -5.92 -5.61 3.99
CA TRP A 144 -5.16 -4.90 5.02
C TRP A 144 -3.67 -4.90 4.72
N LEU A 145 -2.94 -4.00 5.33
CA LEU A 145 -1.48 -4.02 5.32
C LEU A 145 -1.00 -5.18 6.19
N PRO A 146 -0.12 -6.05 5.71
CA PRO A 146 0.33 -7.18 6.48
C PRO A 146 1.00 -6.71 7.77
N ARG A 147 0.70 -7.40 8.86
CA ARG A 147 1.41 -7.23 10.13
C ARG A 147 2.79 -7.86 10.03
N GLU A 148 3.68 -7.49 10.92
CA GLU A 148 5.04 -8.02 10.96
C GLU A 148 5.07 -9.56 10.93
N ASN A 149 4.25 -10.22 11.75
CA ASN A 149 4.19 -11.68 11.79
C ASN A 149 3.64 -12.31 10.50
N GLU A 150 2.64 -11.70 9.87
CA GLU A 150 2.09 -12.14 8.59
C GLU A 150 3.13 -11.99 7.48
N TRP A 151 3.79 -10.83 7.43
CA TRP A 151 4.86 -10.56 6.48
C TRP A 151 6.03 -11.52 6.68
N TYR A 152 6.51 -11.66 7.92
CA TYR A 152 7.62 -12.54 8.25
C TYR A 152 7.32 -14.00 7.87
N LYS A 153 6.13 -14.49 8.25
CA LYS A 153 5.71 -15.84 7.87
C LYS A 153 5.69 -16.03 6.35
N SER A 154 5.15 -15.06 5.62
CA SER A 154 5.05 -15.14 4.16
C SER A 154 6.40 -15.10 3.45
N ALA A 155 7.36 -14.35 3.99
CA ALA A 155 8.68 -14.18 3.39
C ALA A 155 9.65 -15.32 3.73
N TYR A 156 9.56 -15.91 4.91
CA TYR A 156 10.61 -16.80 5.42
C TYR A 156 10.15 -18.22 5.73
N TYR A 157 8.86 -18.48 5.93
CA TYR A 157 8.40 -19.82 6.30
C TYR A 157 8.42 -20.77 5.10
N SER A 158 8.96 -21.96 5.33
CA SER A 158 8.92 -23.08 4.39
C SER A 158 8.14 -24.26 4.98
N PRO A 159 7.02 -24.67 4.38
CA PRO A 159 6.30 -25.86 4.80
C PRO A 159 7.10 -27.13 4.57
N ILE A 160 8.03 -27.16 3.60
CA ILE A 160 8.89 -28.31 3.31
C ILE A 160 9.96 -28.46 4.40
N LYS A 161 10.58 -27.36 4.80
CA LYS A 161 11.55 -27.33 5.92
C LYS A 161 10.87 -27.46 7.28
N ALA A 162 9.54 -27.22 7.35
CA ALA A 162 8.76 -27.06 8.57
C ALA A 162 9.36 -26.00 9.53
N GLY A 163 9.88 -24.90 8.95
CA GLY A 163 10.58 -23.86 9.69
C GLY A 163 10.85 -22.64 8.83
N TYR A 164 11.64 -21.72 9.37
CA TYR A 164 11.99 -20.47 8.71
C TYR A 164 13.39 -20.53 8.11
N TRP A 165 13.54 -19.92 6.94
CA TRP A 165 14.83 -19.63 6.35
C TRP A 165 15.49 -18.42 7.02
N ASN A 166 16.81 -18.34 7.01
CA ASN A 166 17.54 -17.16 7.45
C ASN A 166 17.36 -15.97 6.48
N TYR A 167 17.16 -16.28 5.21
CA TYR A 167 16.96 -15.29 4.14
C TYR A 167 15.67 -15.57 3.36
N ALA A 168 14.97 -14.52 2.94
CA ALA A 168 13.75 -14.61 2.12
C ALA A 168 14.00 -15.28 0.73
N THR A 169 15.25 -15.43 0.34
CA THR A 169 15.69 -16.17 -0.86
C THR A 169 15.66 -17.68 -0.69
N GLN A 170 15.11 -18.18 0.40
CA GLN A 170 15.04 -19.59 0.76
C GLN A 170 16.42 -20.23 0.92
N SER A 171 17.28 -19.57 1.64
CA SER A 171 18.64 -20.03 2.00
C SER A 171 18.93 -19.79 3.49
N ASP A 172 19.84 -20.56 4.02
CA ASP A 172 20.39 -20.41 5.38
C ASP A 172 21.76 -19.76 5.36
#